data_30a0352196f04dd65ebf25bf67bf8868
#
_entry.id   30a0352196f04dd65ebf25bf67bf8868
#
_cell.length_a   1.000
_cell.length_b   1.000
_cell.length_c   1.000
_cell.angle_alpha   90.00
_cell.angle_beta   90.00
_cell.angle_gamma   90.00
#
_symmetry.space_group_name_H-M   'P 1'
#
loop_
_entity.id
_entity.type
_entity.pdbx_description
1 polymer ?
#
loop_
_entity_poly.entity_id
_entity_poly.type
_entity_poly.pdbx_seq_one_letter_code
_entity_poly.pdbx_strand_id
1 'polypeptide(L)'
;MEKWDFLDEDFEKEIFEDNFTVIVIYDIISNKRRIQLSKLLSAFGFRIQRSAFECLLTREKYKLLVEKINRYAKAEDLIRIYRLNQNVVTE
;
A
#
# COMPACT_ATOMS: atom_id res chain seq x y z
N MET A 1 -26.77 11.14 -16.47
CA MET A 1 -25.36 10.95 -16.64
C MET A 1 -24.72 10.29 -15.45
N GLU A 2 -23.93 9.36 -15.76
CA GLU A 2 -23.19 8.69 -14.71
C GLU A 2 -22.17 9.61 -14.12
N LYS A 3 -21.94 9.42 -12.86
CA LYS A 3 -20.91 10.14 -12.21
C LYS A 3 -19.57 9.99 -12.90
N TRP A 4 -19.37 8.83 -13.47
CA TRP A 4 -18.13 8.51 -14.13
C TRP A 4 -17.85 9.38 -15.33
N ASP A 5 -18.91 9.83 -15.98
CA ASP A 5 -18.73 10.49 -17.25
C ASP A 5 -17.92 11.77 -17.15
N PHE A 6 -17.99 12.43 -16.02
CA PHE A 6 -17.21 13.64 -15.92
C PHE A 6 -15.85 13.39 -15.30
N LEU A 7 -15.64 12.16 -14.86
CA LEU A 7 -14.31 11.76 -14.47
C LEU A 7 -13.60 11.31 -15.71
N ASP A 8 -13.36 12.22 -16.53
CA ASP A 8 -12.86 12.00 -17.84
C ASP A 8 -11.50 11.32 -17.88
N GLU A 9 -10.78 11.62 -18.90
CA GLU A 9 -9.48 11.02 -19.10
C GLU A 9 -8.52 11.27 -17.97
N ASP A 10 -8.60 12.46 -17.38
CA ASP A 10 -7.68 12.79 -16.31
C ASP A 10 -7.85 11.86 -15.14
N PHE A 11 -9.09 11.56 -14.81
CA PHE A 11 -9.36 10.67 -13.71
C PHE A 11 -8.86 9.26 -14.00
N GLU A 12 -9.17 8.77 -15.19
CA GLU A 12 -8.71 7.45 -15.58
C GLU A 12 -7.19 7.37 -15.57
N LYS A 13 -6.57 8.42 -16.05
CA LYS A 13 -5.14 8.48 -16.08
C LYS A 13 -4.57 8.38 -14.69
N GLU A 14 -5.17 9.10 -13.76
CA GLU A 14 -4.70 9.08 -12.40
C GLU A 14 -4.85 7.71 -11.78
N ILE A 15 -5.97 7.06 -12.04
CA ILE A 15 -6.22 5.75 -11.45
C ILE A 15 -5.34 4.68 -12.06
N PHE A 16 -5.21 4.70 -13.38
CA PHE A 16 -4.53 3.58 -14.05
C PHE A 16 -3.07 3.83 -14.33
N GLU A 17 -2.67 5.10 -14.44
CA GLU A 17 -1.28 5.41 -14.74
C GLU A 17 -0.49 5.75 -13.50
N ASP A 18 -1.14 6.40 -12.53
CA ASP A 18 -0.43 6.82 -11.33
C ASP A 18 -0.49 5.79 -10.22
N ASN A 19 -1.33 4.80 -10.38
CA ASN A 19 -1.37 3.71 -9.40
C ASN A 19 -0.18 2.82 -9.57
N PHE A 20 0.28 2.30 -8.46
CA PHE A 20 1.37 1.35 -8.50
C PHE A 20 1.20 0.36 -7.35
N THR A 21 1.86 -0.75 -7.50
CA THR A 21 1.79 -1.82 -6.52
C THR A 21 2.86 -1.61 -5.46
N VAL A 22 2.46 -1.77 -4.22
CA VAL A 22 3.36 -1.64 -3.09
C VAL A 22 3.29 -2.92 -2.30
N ILE A 23 4.43 -3.49 -2.01
CA ILE A 23 4.53 -4.70 -1.18
C ILE A 23 5.15 -4.28 0.14
N VAL A 24 4.49 -4.59 1.23
CA VAL A 24 5.01 -4.32 2.56
C VAL A 24 5.30 -5.64 3.22
N ILE A 25 6.55 -5.84 3.59
CA ILE A 25 6.99 -7.05 4.27
C ILE A 25 7.52 -6.65 5.63
N TYR A 26 7.10 -7.34 6.67
CA TYR A 26 7.52 -6.96 8.00
C TYR A 26 7.84 -8.18 8.83
N ASP A 27 8.74 -7.96 9.78
CA ASP A 27 9.13 -8.97 10.75
C ASP A 27 9.14 -8.27 12.09
N ILE A 28 8.08 -8.47 12.86
CA ILE A 28 7.89 -7.81 14.13
C ILE A 28 7.67 -8.88 15.18
N ILE A 29 8.53 -8.86 16.20
CA ILE A 29 8.51 -9.90 17.21
C ILE A 29 7.28 -9.83 18.10
N SER A 30 6.88 -8.63 18.49
CA SER A 30 5.73 -8.45 19.35
C SER A 30 4.44 -8.84 18.65
N ASN A 31 3.74 -9.79 19.20
CA ASN A 31 2.48 -10.24 18.62
C ASN A 31 1.46 -9.11 18.57
N LYS A 32 1.40 -8.33 19.63
CA LYS A 32 0.46 -7.21 19.68
C LYS A 32 0.75 -6.19 18.59
N ARG A 33 2.01 -5.86 18.44
CA ARG A 33 2.39 -4.86 17.43
C ARG A 33 2.21 -5.41 16.03
N ARG A 34 2.46 -6.69 15.84
CA ARG A 34 2.26 -7.31 14.54
C ARG A 34 0.81 -7.24 14.12
N ILE A 35 -0.09 -7.50 15.06
CA ILE A 35 -1.51 -7.44 14.77
C ILE A 35 -1.94 -6.01 14.48
N GLN A 36 -1.39 -5.05 15.21
CA GLN A 36 -1.72 -3.66 14.98
C GLN A 36 -1.29 -3.21 13.59
N LEU A 37 -0.09 -3.60 13.17
CA LEU A 37 0.38 -3.24 11.84
C LEU A 37 -0.48 -3.91 10.77
N SER A 38 -0.86 -5.14 11.02
CA SER A 38 -1.71 -5.85 10.07
C SER A 38 -3.03 -5.10 9.87
N LYS A 39 -3.60 -4.61 10.94
CA LYS A 39 -4.83 -3.85 10.84
C LYS A 39 -4.64 -2.55 10.08
N LEU A 40 -3.54 -1.89 10.32
CA LEU A 40 -3.24 -0.66 9.61
C LEU A 40 -3.12 -0.93 8.12
N LEU A 41 -2.39 -1.98 7.77
CA LEU A 41 -2.16 -2.31 6.36
C LEU A 41 -3.43 -2.78 5.67
N SER A 42 -4.35 -3.35 6.41
CA SER A 42 -5.61 -3.82 5.83
C SER A 42 -6.44 -2.68 5.27
N ALA A 43 -6.19 -1.46 5.72
CA ALA A 43 -6.89 -0.31 5.20
C ALA A 43 -6.35 0.10 3.83
N PHE A 44 -5.20 -0.42 3.45
CA PHE A 44 -4.54 -0.02 2.20
C PHE A 44 -4.46 -1.15 1.18
N GLY A 45 -4.57 -2.38 1.63
CA GLY A 45 -4.43 -3.49 0.71
C GLY A 45 -4.87 -4.79 1.37
N PHE A 46 -4.29 -5.88 0.90
CA PHE A 46 -4.68 -7.19 1.40
C PHE A 46 -3.45 -8.04 1.64
N ARG A 47 -3.62 -9.00 2.53
CA ARG A 47 -2.54 -9.87 2.94
C ARG A 47 -2.28 -10.92 1.87
N ILE A 48 -1.03 -11.07 1.49
CA ILE A 48 -0.65 -12.09 0.52
C ILE A 48 0.17 -13.20 1.18
N GLN A 49 0.82 -12.88 2.28
CA GLN A 49 1.59 -13.82 3.06
C GLN A 49 1.40 -13.46 4.51
N ARG A 50 1.88 -14.34 5.38
CA ARG A 50 1.75 -14.12 6.81
C ARG A 50 2.17 -12.73 7.24
N SER A 51 3.28 -12.25 6.69
CA SER A 51 3.83 -10.95 7.05
C SER A 51 4.06 -10.09 5.82
N ALA A 52 3.13 -10.16 4.88
CA ALA A 52 3.28 -9.38 3.66
C ALA A 52 1.91 -8.93 3.17
N PHE A 53 1.86 -7.68 2.76
CA PHE A 53 0.65 -7.08 2.20
C PHE A 53 0.93 -6.53 0.82
N GLU A 54 -0.06 -6.62 -0.02
CA GLU A 54 0.00 -6.02 -1.34
C GLU A 54 -1.04 -4.92 -1.43
N CYS A 55 -0.63 -3.75 -1.87
CA CYS A 55 -1.49 -2.58 -1.96
C CYS A 55 -1.38 -1.97 -3.34
N LEU A 56 -2.51 -1.57 -3.89
CA LEU A 56 -2.51 -0.81 -5.14
C LEU A 56 -2.86 0.62 -4.77
N LEU A 57 -1.92 1.53 -4.93
CA LEU A 57 -2.04 2.85 -4.35
C LEU A 57 -1.76 3.95 -5.35
N THR A 58 -2.45 5.06 -5.15
CA THR A 58 -2.08 6.30 -5.80
C THR A 58 -0.89 6.88 -5.06
N ARG A 59 -0.30 7.90 -5.65
CA ARG A 59 0.85 8.55 -5.01
C ARG A 59 0.48 9.11 -3.66
N GLU A 60 -0.69 9.72 -3.56
CA GLU A 60 -1.12 10.30 -2.29
C GLU A 60 -1.32 9.24 -1.23
N LYS A 61 -1.93 8.14 -1.60
CA LYS A 61 -2.16 7.07 -0.64
C LYS A 61 -0.87 6.41 -0.23
N TYR A 62 0.06 6.33 -1.16
CA TYR A 62 1.37 5.79 -0.83
C TYR A 62 2.06 6.67 0.23
N LYS A 63 2.01 7.98 0.04
CA LYS A 63 2.60 8.87 1.02
C LYS A 63 1.95 8.73 2.37
N LEU A 64 0.64 8.59 2.38
CA LEU A 64 -0.09 8.41 3.62
C LEU A 64 0.31 7.11 4.30
N LEU A 65 0.43 6.04 3.53
CA LEU A 65 0.83 4.75 4.07
C LEU A 65 2.21 4.83 4.70
N VAL A 66 3.16 5.42 3.99
CA VAL A 66 4.52 5.54 4.51
C VAL A 66 4.53 6.35 5.78
N GLU A 67 3.77 7.43 5.82
CA GLU A 67 3.67 8.25 7.01
C GLU A 67 3.15 7.47 8.20
N LYS A 68 2.10 6.71 7.96
CA LYS A 68 1.51 5.94 9.05
C LYS A 68 2.44 4.85 9.53
N ILE A 69 3.14 4.21 8.62
CA ILE A 69 4.11 3.20 9.00
C ILE A 69 5.25 3.82 9.80
N ASN A 70 5.71 4.98 9.38
CA ASN A 70 6.80 5.65 10.09
C ASN A 70 6.41 6.02 11.52
N ARG A 71 5.18 6.45 11.71
CA ARG A 71 4.73 6.76 13.06
C ARG A 71 4.63 5.53 13.93
N TYR A 72 4.31 4.42 13.30
CA TYR A 72 4.12 3.17 14.01
C TYR A 72 5.46 2.49 14.32
N ALA A 73 6.39 2.54 13.40
CA ALA A 73 7.60 1.74 13.47
C ALA A 73 8.48 2.14 14.62
N LYS A 74 9.13 1.14 15.21
CA LYS A 74 10.11 1.32 16.25
C LYS A 74 11.45 0.82 15.75
N ALA A 75 12.51 1.19 16.46
CA ALA A 75 13.85 0.87 16.01
C ALA A 75 14.06 -0.63 15.80
N GLU A 76 13.42 -1.45 16.62
CA GLU A 76 13.61 -2.89 16.54
C GLU A 76 12.75 -3.55 15.48
N ASP A 77 11.83 -2.81 14.87
CA ASP A 77 10.97 -3.37 13.84
C ASP A 77 11.71 -3.50 12.54
N LEU A 78 11.41 -4.54 11.80
CA LEU A 78 11.92 -4.72 10.46
C LEU A 78 10.75 -4.61 9.50
N ILE A 79 10.68 -3.50 8.77
CA ILE A 79 9.60 -3.26 7.83
C ILE A 79 10.22 -2.83 6.52
N ARG A 80 9.86 -3.51 5.46
CA ARG A 80 10.36 -3.19 4.13
C ARG A 80 9.20 -2.85 3.21
N ILE A 81 9.38 -1.80 2.44
CA ILE A 81 8.36 -1.33 1.53
C ILE A 81 8.94 -1.35 0.13
N TYR A 82 8.33 -2.13 -0.74
CA TYR A 82 8.76 -2.24 -2.12
C TYR A 82 7.72 -1.60 -3.01
N ARG A 83 8.17 -0.71 -3.85
CA ARG A 83 7.30 -0.04 -4.78
C ARG A 83 7.56 -0.57 -6.16
N LEU A 84 6.53 -1.14 -6.77
CA LEU A 84 6.66 -1.75 -8.08
C LEU A 84 5.94 -0.92 -9.11
N ASN A 85 6.59 -0.72 -10.22
CA ASN A 85 5.97 -0.07 -11.34
C ASN A 85 4.96 -1.03 -11.94
N GLN A 86 3.76 -0.53 -12.18
CA GLN A 86 2.71 -1.38 -12.71
C GLN A 86 3.08 -2.01 -14.04
N ASN A 87 3.87 -1.31 -14.80
CA ASN A 87 4.28 -1.81 -16.11
C ASN A 87 5.24 -2.98 -16.04
N VAL A 88 5.81 -3.19 -14.89
CA VAL A 88 6.78 -4.27 -14.72
C VAL A 88 6.09 -5.60 -14.57
N VAL A 89 4.87 -5.57 -14.14
CA VAL A 89 4.14 -6.80 -13.89
C VAL A 89 3.57 -7.32 -15.18
N THR A 90 4.26 -8.19 -15.79
CA THR A 90 3.74 -8.75 -17.01
C THR A 90 3.68 -10.20 -16.85
N GLU A 91 2.96 -10.69 -17.35
CA GLU A 91 2.89 -11.97 -17.40
C GLU A 91 3.17 -12.78 -16.73
#